data_d9984ada776ea89fb04034673eecb479
#
_entry.id   d9984ada776ea89fb04034673eecb479
#
_cell.length_a   1.000
_cell.length_b   1.000
_cell.length_c   1.000
_cell.angle_alpha   90.00
_cell.angle_beta   90.00
_cell.angle_gamma   90.00
#
_symmetry.space_group_name_H-M   'P 1'
#
loop_
_entity.id
_entity.type
_entity.pdbx_description
1 polymer ?
#
loop_
_entity_poly.entity_id
_entity_poly.type
_entity_poly.pdbx_seq_one_letter_code
_entity_poly.pdbx_strand_id
1 'polypeptide(L)'
;EVLIEEVEDLLSYDTIRKVKELWLDKNEFGNEGVEALATSPQLKKLLVLSLAHNKLTNYSAQSIAISPYLSQLQKLFLQSNQIGLEGLAALVASETLSNLELLYLNVNPIGPAGARILAGESKIQNLRELYLQKAGLGLGGVKALCESKNFQELTLLSLAGNGLQDSAVGLLCDSQAFPRLITLDLYKNRISDRAVDQLKASPNLKSVRAFQVDWRG
;
A
#
# COMPACT_ATOMS: atom_id res chain seq x y z
N GLU A 1 15.99 -14.61 14.71
CA GLU A 1 14.76 -14.02 15.31
C GLU A 1 15.20 -12.86 16.18
N VAL A 2 14.73 -11.65 15.84
CA VAL A 2 14.85 -10.51 16.73
C VAL A 2 13.75 -10.68 17.77
N LEU A 3 14.14 -10.82 19.01
CA LEU A 3 13.20 -10.97 20.13
C LEU A 3 12.55 -9.62 20.45
N ILE A 4 11.40 -9.63 21.08
CA ILE A 4 10.72 -8.41 21.56
C ILE A 4 11.65 -7.52 22.40
N GLU A 5 12.54 -8.14 23.18
CA GLU A 5 13.58 -7.49 23.98
C GLU A 5 14.47 -6.56 23.16
N GLU A 6 14.81 -6.93 21.91
CA GLU A 6 15.63 -6.07 21.03
C GLU A 6 14.86 -4.86 20.51
N VAL A 7 13.53 -4.96 20.36
CA VAL A 7 12.68 -3.80 20.04
C VAL A 7 12.58 -2.87 21.24
N GLU A 8 12.41 -3.42 22.45
CA GLU A 8 12.39 -2.64 23.69
C GLU A 8 13.73 -1.95 23.93
N ASP A 9 14.85 -2.65 23.70
CA ASP A 9 16.19 -2.07 23.74
C ASP A 9 16.33 -0.92 22.74
N LEU A 10 15.94 -1.11 21.47
CA LEU A 10 15.93 -0.05 20.47
C LEU A 10 15.15 1.17 20.94
N LEU A 11 13.98 0.97 21.51
CA LEU A 11 13.11 2.03 22.02
C LEU A 11 13.64 2.70 23.29
N SER A 12 14.55 2.07 24.01
CA SER A 12 15.17 2.62 25.23
C SER A 12 16.18 3.73 24.94
N TYR A 13 16.77 3.77 23.73
CA TYR A 13 17.75 4.79 23.38
C TYR A 13 17.12 6.18 23.21
N ASP A 14 17.65 7.20 23.88
CA ASP A 14 17.14 8.57 23.74
C ASP A 14 17.21 9.13 22.31
N THR A 15 18.12 8.62 21.50
CA THR A 15 18.29 9.02 20.10
C THR A 15 17.10 8.65 19.24
N ILE A 16 16.32 7.60 19.60
CA ILE A 16 15.14 7.15 18.83
C ILE A 16 14.08 8.25 18.72
N ARG A 17 13.98 9.15 19.71
CA ARG A 17 13.05 10.29 19.70
C ARG A 17 13.30 11.30 18.58
N LYS A 18 14.47 11.24 17.93
CA LYS A 18 14.87 12.12 16.84
C LYS A 18 14.75 11.44 15.48
N VAL A 19 14.53 10.13 15.47
CA VAL A 19 14.45 9.33 14.26
C VAL A 19 13.18 9.69 13.50
N LYS A 20 13.32 9.91 12.19
CA LYS A 20 12.22 10.17 11.26
C LYS A 20 11.94 8.98 10.35
N GLU A 21 12.89 8.11 10.18
CA GLU A 21 12.78 6.93 9.33
C GLU A 21 13.29 5.72 10.10
N LEU A 22 12.48 4.66 10.13
CA LEU A 22 12.80 3.41 10.80
C LEU A 22 12.61 2.26 9.81
N TRP A 23 13.70 1.60 9.47
CA TRP A 23 13.74 0.50 8.51
C TRP A 23 14.05 -0.80 9.24
N LEU A 24 13.03 -1.63 9.41
CA LEU A 24 13.07 -2.87 10.21
C LEU A 24 12.68 -4.09 9.38
N ASP A 25 13.06 -4.09 8.12
CA ASP A 25 12.73 -5.18 7.20
C ASP A 25 13.46 -6.47 7.56
N LYS A 26 12.78 -7.62 7.38
CA LYS A 26 13.36 -8.97 7.55
C LYS A 26 13.88 -9.27 8.96
N ASN A 27 13.19 -8.80 9.98
CA ASN A 27 13.58 -9.01 11.39
C ASN A 27 12.70 -10.01 12.14
N GLU A 28 11.66 -10.52 11.52
CA GLU A 28 10.76 -11.51 12.16
C GLU A 28 10.15 -11.07 13.50
N PHE A 29 9.96 -9.76 13.72
CA PHE A 29 9.42 -9.22 14.99
C PHE A 29 8.06 -9.79 15.39
N GLY A 30 7.32 -10.32 14.43
CA GLY A 30 5.95 -10.73 14.68
C GLY A 30 5.05 -9.57 15.10
N ASN A 31 3.88 -9.92 15.61
CA ASN A 31 2.91 -8.91 16.01
C ASN A 31 3.31 -8.15 17.27
N GLU A 32 3.98 -8.81 18.21
CA GLU A 32 4.36 -8.24 19.51
C GLU A 32 5.37 -7.10 19.36
N GLY A 33 6.39 -7.29 18.50
CA GLY A 33 7.35 -6.23 18.22
C GLY A 33 6.71 -5.00 17.59
N VAL A 34 5.71 -5.20 16.70
CA VAL A 34 4.96 -4.07 16.12
C VAL A 34 4.06 -3.39 17.14
N GLU A 35 3.48 -4.13 18.07
CA GLU A 35 2.70 -3.55 19.17
C GLU A 35 3.58 -2.66 20.06
N ALA A 36 4.79 -3.12 20.41
CA ALA A 36 5.76 -2.32 21.16
C ALA A 36 6.12 -1.02 20.42
N LEU A 37 6.36 -1.08 19.11
CA LEU A 37 6.57 0.12 18.28
C LEU A 37 5.34 1.04 18.28
N ALA A 38 4.15 0.50 18.05
CA ALA A 38 2.92 1.26 17.93
C ALA A 38 2.50 1.96 19.24
N THR A 39 2.90 1.41 20.38
CA THR A 39 2.61 1.97 21.71
C THR A 39 3.72 2.86 22.26
N SER A 40 4.83 3.03 21.52
CA SER A 40 5.97 3.82 21.99
C SER A 40 5.81 5.32 21.73
N PRO A 41 5.79 6.16 22.78
CA PRO A 41 5.75 7.63 22.65
C PRO A 41 7.03 8.20 22.04
N GLN A 42 8.09 7.40 21.94
CA GLN A 42 9.37 7.79 21.35
C GLN A 42 9.25 8.02 19.84
N LEU A 43 8.28 7.37 19.16
CA LEU A 43 8.13 7.38 17.72
C LEU A 43 7.20 8.49 17.18
N LYS A 44 6.76 9.42 18.01
CA LYS A 44 5.83 10.49 17.61
C LYS A 44 6.32 11.43 16.49
N LYS A 45 7.58 11.37 16.10
CA LYS A 45 8.16 12.15 15.00
C LYS A 45 8.46 11.29 13.77
N LEU A 46 8.07 10.01 13.79
CA LEU A 46 8.35 9.09 12.71
C LEU A 46 7.54 9.44 11.46
N LEU A 47 8.21 9.54 10.33
CA LEU A 47 7.63 9.85 9.02
C LEU A 47 7.62 8.62 8.10
N VAL A 48 8.58 7.71 8.28
CA VAL A 48 8.75 6.52 7.46
C VAL A 48 8.91 5.30 8.37
N LEU A 49 8.05 4.29 8.17
CA LEU A 49 8.16 3.00 8.85
C LEU A 49 8.18 1.89 7.81
N SER A 50 9.25 1.11 7.81
CA SER A 50 9.36 -0.10 6.99
C SER A 50 9.42 -1.34 7.86
N LEU A 51 8.48 -2.25 7.60
CA LEU A 51 8.27 -3.52 8.31
C LEU A 51 8.10 -4.68 7.31
N ALA A 52 8.75 -4.60 6.15
CA ALA A 52 8.64 -5.62 5.12
C ALA A 52 9.21 -6.97 5.60
N HIS A 53 8.61 -8.08 5.14
CA HIS A 53 9.11 -9.43 5.43
C HIS A 53 9.22 -9.76 6.94
N ASN A 54 8.23 -9.40 7.75
CA ASN A 54 8.23 -9.62 9.19
C ASN A 54 7.15 -10.59 9.68
N LYS A 55 6.50 -11.34 8.79
CA LYS A 55 5.43 -12.29 9.13
C LYS A 55 4.22 -11.65 9.85
N LEU A 56 4.03 -10.34 9.65
CA LEU A 56 2.97 -9.56 10.31
C LEU A 56 1.59 -9.97 9.83
N THR A 57 0.63 -9.97 10.75
CA THR A 57 -0.76 -10.30 10.48
C THR A 57 -1.69 -9.08 10.59
N ASN A 58 -3.00 -9.31 10.54
CA ASN A 58 -4.01 -8.26 10.77
C ASN A 58 -3.82 -7.54 12.10
N TYR A 59 -3.34 -8.23 13.13
CA TYR A 59 -3.10 -7.65 14.45
C TYR A 59 -2.08 -6.50 14.39
N SER A 60 -0.94 -6.70 13.73
CA SER A 60 0.06 -5.65 13.54
C SER A 60 -0.52 -4.43 12.80
N ALA A 61 -1.30 -4.66 11.75
CA ALA A 61 -1.94 -3.59 11.00
C ALA A 61 -2.93 -2.80 11.86
N GLN A 62 -3.69 -3.49 12.72
CA GLN A 62 -4.59 -2.87 13.71
C GLN A 62 -3.82 -2.03 14.73
N SER A 63 -2.72 -2.56 15.30
CA SER A 63 -1.88 -1.84 16.26
C SER A 63 -1.32 -0.54 15.66
N ILE A 64 -0.84 -0.59 14.41
CA ILE A 64 -0.37 0.60 13.68
C ILE A 64 -1.53 1.60 13.48
N ALA A 65 -2.70 1.10 13.07
CA ALA A 65 -3.86 1.93 12.74
C ALA A 65 -4.41 2.74 13.91
N ILE A 66 -4.31 2.19 15.13
CA ILE A 66 -4.81 2.85 16.35
C ILE A 66 -3.73 3.59 17.15
N SER A 67 -2.48 3.56 16.70
CA SER A 67 -1.35 4.15 17.41
C SER A 67 -1.46 5.68 17.49
N PRO A 68 -1.52 6.28 18.68
CA PRO A 68 -1.53 7.73 18.80
C PRO A 68 -0.16 8.36 18.51
N TYR A 69 0.89 7.53 18.42
CA TYR A 69 2.27 7.98 18.25
C TYR A 69 2.75 7.95 16.80
N LEU A 70 2.00 7.34 15.89
CA LEU A 70 2.33 7.24 14.46
C LEU A 70 1.56 8.25 13.59
N SER A 71 0.99 9.30 14.18
CA SER A 71 0.16 10.29 13.48
C SER A 71 0.90 11.15 12.46
N GLN A 72 2.24 11.19 12.50
CA GLN A 72 3.06 11.90 11.52
C GLN A 72 3.49 11.02 10.35
N LEU A 73 3.09 9.74 10.34
CA LEU A 73 3.56 8.80 9.34
C LEU A 73 3.08 9.17 7.94
N GLN A 74 4.04 9.28 7.01
CA GLN A 74 3.82 9.59 5.61
C GLN A 74 4.04 8.37 4.71
N LYS A 75 4.94 7.46 5.09
CA LYS A 75 5.27 6.28 4.30
C LYS A 75 5.24 5.02 5.16
N LEU A 76 4.47 4.04 4.73
CA LEU A 76 4.32 2.75 5.41
C LEU A 76 4.58 1.60 4.44
N PHE A 77 5.62 0.81 4.74
CA PHE A 77 6.02 -0.33 3.95
C PHE A 77 5.68 -1.62 4.72
N LEU A 78 4.73 -2.38 4.19
CA LEU A 78 4.21 -3.62 4.78
C LEU A 78 4.28 -4.81 3.82
N GLN A 79 5.08 -4.71 2.75
CA GLN A 79 5.16 -5.76 1.74
C GLN A 79 5.65 -7.10 2.31
N SER A 80 5.20 -8.19 1.68
CA SER A 80 5.57 -9.56 2.05
C SER A 80 5.28 -9.90 3.51
N ASN A 81 4.05 -9.62 3.91
CA ASN A 81 3.49 -9.98 5.20
C ASN A 81 2.20 -10.81 4.99
N GLN A 82 1.42 -11.00 6.04
CA GLN A 82 0.18 -11.79 6.05
C GLN A 82 -1.03 -10.91 6.41
N ILE A 83 -1.00 -9.63 5.96
CA ILE A 83 -2.08 -8.67 6.22
C ILE A 83 -3.23 -8.96 5.26
N GLY A 84 -4.37 -9.33 5.82
CA GLY A 84 -5.61 -9.60 5.11
C GLY A 84 -6.64 -8.48 5.24
N LEU A 85 -7.92 -8.85 5.13
CA LEU A 85 -9.03 -7.90 5.02
C LEU A 85 -9.23 -7.06 6.29
N GLU A 86 -9.16 -7.67 7.47
CA GLU A 86 -9.39 -6.98 8.74
C GLU A 86 -8.29 -5.97 9.04
N GLY A 87 -7.02 -6.36 8.77
CA GLY A 87 -5.87 -5.46 8.94
C GLY A 87 -5.93 -4.28 7.97
N LEU A 88 -6.27 -4.56 6.70
CA LEU A 88 -6.44 -3.51 5.70
C LEU A 88 -7.60 -2.56 6.06
N ALA A 89 -8.74 -3.10 6.52
CA ALA A 89 -9.87 -2.30 6.97
C ALA A 89 -9.49 -1.35 8.10
N ALA A 90 -8.70 -1.84 9.07
CA ALA A 90 -8.20 -1.00 10.15
C ALA A 90 -7.30 0.14 9.63
N LEU A 91 -6.36 -0.16 8.71
CA LEU A 91 -5.48 0.85 8.14
C LEU A 91 -6.25 1.95 7.42
N VAL A 92 -7.22 1.60 6.55
CA VAL A 92 -7.96 2.60 5.75
C VAL A 92 -8.96 3.42 6.58
N ALA A 93 -9.45 2.87 7.70
CA ALA A 93 -10.32 3.55 8.63
C ALA A 93 -9.58 4.40 9.69
N SER A 94 -8.25 4.36 9.69
CA SER A 94 -7.43 5.02 10.70
C SER A 94 -7.46 6.53 10.60
N GLU A 95 -7.95 7.20 11.62
CA GLU A 95 -7.84 8.67 11.77
C GLU A 95 -6.38 9.09 12.01
N THR A 96 -5.58 8.20 12.61
CA THR A 96 -4.17 8.47 12.92
C THR A 96 -3.31 8.52 11.67
N LEU A 97 -3.60 7.70 10.66
CA LEU A 97 -2.80 7.59 9.43
C LEU A 97 -3.25 8.57 8.32
N SER A 98 -3.98 9.63 8.66
CA SER A 98 -4.50 10.61 7.69
C SER A 98 -3.40 11.33 6.88
N ASN A 99 -2.16 11.37 7.37
CA ASN A 99 -1.01 11.96 6.68
C ASN A 99 -0.30 10.98 5.71
N LEU A 100 -0.81 9.75 5.56
CA LEU A 100 -0.13 8.74 4.75
C LEU A 100 -0.20 9.09 3.26
N GLU A 101 0.98 9.19 2.65
CA GLU A 101 1.17 9.48 1.23
C GLU A 101 1.60 8.23 0.43
N LEU A 102 2.26 7.28 1.08
CA LEU A 102 2.73 6.05 0.45
C LEU A 102 2.34 4.83 1.27
N LEU A 103 1.69 3.85 0.60
CA LEU A 103 1.33 2.56 1.19
C LEU A 103 1.81 1.40 0.31
N TYR A 104 2.71 0.58 0.86
CA TYR A 104 3.28 -0.58 0.19
C TYR A 104 2.67 -1.85 0.78
N LEU A 105 1.80 -2.52 0.01
CA LEU A 105 1.09 -3.74 0.42
C LEU A 105 1.37 -4.95 -0.49
N ASN A 106 2.43 -4.89 -1.29
CA ASN A 106 2.79 -5.97 -2.20
C ASN A 106 2.89 -7.31 -1.47
N VAL A 107 2.45 -8.37 -2.14
CA VAL A 107 2.58 -9.73 -1.60
C VAL A 107 1.93 -9.87 -0.21
N ASN A 108 0.75 -9.28 -0.04
CA ASN A 108 -0.17 -9.54 1.07
C ASN A 108 -1.47 -10.15 0.50
N PRO A 109 -2.23 -10.95 1.25
CA PRO A 109 -3.45 -11.60 0.76
C PRO A 109 -4.65 -10.64 0.73
N ILE A 110 -4.56 -9.59 -0.10
CA ILE A 110 -5.57 -8.52 -0.21
C ILE A 110 -6.80 -8.99 -0.98
N GLY A 111 -6.60 -9.56 -2.16
CA GLY A 111 -7.66 -10.05 -3.02
C GLY A 111 -8.64 -8.98 -3.53
N PRO A 112 -9.69 -9.40 -4.27
CA PRO A 112 -10.71 -8.47 -4.77
C PRO A 112 -11.53 -7.81 -3.65
N ALA A 113 -11.71 -8.50 -2.52
CA ALA A 113 -12.43 -7.96 -1.36
C ALA A 113 -11.65 -6.81 -0.69
N GLY A 114 -10.33 -6.96 -0.53
CA GLY A 114 -9.48 -5.87 0.00
C GLY A 114 -9.41 -4.68 -0.94
N ALA A 115 -9.41 -4.90 -2.28
CA ALA A 115 -9.52 -3.79 -3.22
C ALA A 115 -10.83 -2.98 -3.03
N ARG A 116 -11.95 -3.64 -2.71
CA ARG A 116 -13.21 -2.95 -2.36
C ARG A 116 -13.10 -2.16 -1.06
N ILE A 117 -12.35 -2.66 -0.08
CA ILE A 117 -12.09 -1.94 1.17
C ILE A 117 -11.28 -0.66 0.88
N LEU A 118 -10.21 -0.75 0.08
CA LEU A 118 -9.41 0.41 -0.34
C LEU A 118 -10.23 1.44 -1.13
N ALA A 119 -11.15 0.96 -1.97
CA ALA A 119 -11.99 1.78 -2.83
C ALA A 119 -13.17 2.43 -2.10
N GLY A 120 -13.56 1.90 -0.94
CA GLY A 120 -14.67 2.37 -0.12
C GLY A 120 -14.36 3.63 0.68
N GLU A 121 -15.11 3.87 1.74
CA GLU A 121 -14.84 5.00 2.63
C GLU A 121 -13.47 4.83 3.33
N SER A 122 -12.59 5.77 3.13
CA SER A 122 -11.22 5.75 3.65
C SER A 122 -10.86 7.09 4.31
N LYS A 123 -10.07 7.02 5.37
CA LYS A 123 -9.49 8.19 6.06
C LYS A 123 -8.11 8.56 5.51
N ILE A 124 -7.47 7.64 4.78
CA ILE A 124 -6.16 7.88 4.14
C ILE A 124 -6.35 8.50 2.75
N GLN A 125 -6.83 9.74 2.69
CA GLN A 125 -7.19 10.44 1.46
C GLN A 125 -6.01 11.13 0.76
N ASN A 126 -4.86 11.25 1.44
CA ASN A 126 -3.67 11.91 0.91
C ASN A 126 -2.73 10.97 0.14
N LEU A 127 -3.19 9.75 -0.17
CA LEU A 127 -2.36 8.72 -0.78
C LEU A 127 -1.94 9.12 -2.20
N ARG A 128 -0.63 9.17 -2.42
CA ARG A 128 0.02 9.48 -3.69
C ARG A 128 0.61 8.25 -4.37
N GLU A 129 1.04 7.28 -3.58
CA GLU A 129 1.65 6.06 -4.10
C GLU A 129 1.03 4.82 -3.44
N LEU A 130 0.47 3.95 -4.26
CA LEU A 130 -0.15 2.70 -3.82
C LEU A 130 0.44 1.52 -4.57
N TYR A 131 1.04 0.61 -3.82
CA TYR A 131 1.67 -0.59 -4.37
C TYR A 131 0.90 -1.84 -3.93
N LEU A 132 0.34 -2.56 -4.90
CA LEU A 132 -0.48 -3.77 -4.72
C LEU A 132 0.02 -4.93 -5.60
N GLN A 133 1.33 -5.02 -5.84
CA GLN A 133 1.91 -6.08 -6.66
C GLN A 133 1.65 -7.45 -6.03
N LYS A 134 1.26 -8.43 -6.84
CA LYS A 134 0.99 -9.79 -6.39
C LYS A 134 0.05 -9.87 -5.16
N ALA A 135 -0.93 -8.99 -5.12
CA ALA A 135 -1.94 -8.92 -4.05
C ALA A 135 -3.20 -9.74 -4.37
N GLY A 136 -3.25 -10.43 -5.52
CA GLY A 136 -4.35 -11.30 -5.91
C GLY A 136 -5.64 -10.57 -6.30
N LEU A 137 -5.54 -9.34 -6.80
CA LEU A 137 -6.70 -8.47 -7.04
C LEU A 137 -7.65 -8.98 -8.12
N GLY A 138 -7.12 -9.57 -9.19
CA GLY A 138 -7.91 -9.98 -10.37
C GLY A 138 -8.73 -8.83 -10.97
N LEU A 139 -9.62 -9.16 -11.91
CA LEU A 139 -10.48 -8.17 -12.58
C LEU A 139 -11.44 -7.46 -11.60
N GLY A 140 -11.99 -8.20 -10.64
CA GLY A 140 -12.94 -7.64 -9.65
C GLY A 140 -12.31 -6.60 -8.74
N GLY A 141 -11.04 -6.78 -8.38
CA GLY A 141 -10.30 -5.80 -7.59
C GLY A 141 -10.01 -4.53 -8.39
N VAL A 142 -9.56 -4.68 -9.65
CA VAL A 142 -9.31 -3.52 -10.51
C VAL A 142 -10.61 -2.73 -10.76
N LYS A 143 -11.74 -3.44 -10.98
CA LYS A 143 -13.04 -2.78 -11.12
C LYS A 143 -13.34 -1.89 -9.91
N ALA A 144 -13.20 -2.42 -8.70
CA ALA A 144 -13.44 -1.66 -7.48
C ALA A 144 -12.54 -0.40 -7.38
N LEU A 145 -11.24 -0.54 -7.68
CA LEU A 145 -10.33 0.60 -7.68
C LEU A 145 -10.72 1.66 -8.72
N CYS A 146 -11.16 1.25 -9.91
CA CYS A 146 -11.60 2.14 -10.98
C CYS A 146 -12.90 2.91 -10.66
N GLU A 147 -13.73 2.40 -9.77
CA GLU A 147 -15.00 3.01 -9.33
C GLU A 147 -14.81 3.91 -8.08
N SER A 148 -13.60 3.96 -7.52
CA SER A 148 -13.29 4.68 -6.27
C SER A 148 -13.23 6.19 -6.46
N LYS A 149 -13.55 6.92 -5.38
CA LYS A 149 -13.36 8.36 -5.26
C LYS A 149 -12.15 8.73 -4.37
N ASN A 150 -11.44 7.74 -3.83
CA ASN A 150 -10.37 7.97 -2.84
C ASN A 150 -9.00 8.26 -3.46
N PHE A 151 -8.82 8.04 -4.77
CA PHE A 151 -7.51 8.08 -5.41
C PHE A 151 -7.26 9.35 -6.24
N GLN A 152 -7.88 10.46 -5.84
CA GLN A 152 -7.80 11.73 -6.57
C GLN A 152 -6.38 12.33 -6.56
N GLU A 153 -5.59 12.05 -5.51
CA GLU A 153 -4.21 12.52 -5.37
C GLU A 153 -3.17 11.49 -5.85
N LEU A 154 -3.60 10.29 -6.29
CA LEU A 154 -2.71 9.20 -6.62
C LEU A 154 -1.88 9.52 -7.88
N THR A 155 -0.56 9.44 -7.74
CA THR A 155 0.42 9.66 -8.82
C THR A 155 1.07 8.37 -9.29
N LEU A 156 1.11 7.33 -8.44
CA LEU A 156 1.62 6.01 -8.79
C LEU A 156 0.68 4.91 -8.31
N LEU A 157 0.30 4.04 -9.23
CA LEU A 157 -0.44 2.81 -8.94
C LEU A 157 0.30 1.61 -9.51
N SER A 158 0.71 0.69 -8.65
CA SER A 158 1.30 -0.57 -9.09
C SER A 158 0.36 -1.75 -8.87
N LEU A 159 -0.01 -2.38 -9.98
CA LEU A 159 -0.89 -3.55 -10.07
C LEU A 159 -0.15 -4.76 -10.66
N ALA A 160 1.17 -4.78 -10.64
CA ALA A 160 1.97 -5.82 -11.27
C ALA A 160 1.66 -7.21 -10.68
N GLY A 161 1.64 -8.24 -11.54
CA GLY A 161 1.50 -9.62 -11.12
C GLY A 161 0.16 -10.00 -10.49
N ASN A 162 -0.92 -9.29 -10.84
CA ASN A 162 -2.28 -9.54 -10.31
C ASN A 162 -3.16 -10.42 -11.21
N GLY A 163 -2.57 -11.08 -12.23
CA GLY A 163 -3.30 -11.96 -13.15
C GLY A 163 -4.27 -11.21 -14.08
N LEU A 164 -3.99 -9.94 -14.35
CA LEU A 164 -4.83 -9.08 -15.18
C LEU A 164 -4.70 -9.42 -16.65
N GLN A 165 -5.77 -9.15 -17.42
CA GLN A 165 -5.87 -9.32 -18.85
C GLN A 165 -6.43 -8.04 -19.49
N ASP A 166 -6.63 -8.05 -20.80
CA ASP A 166 -7.12 -6.91 -21.58
C ASP A 166 -8.44 -6.32 -21.07
N SER A 167 -9.30 -7.15 -20.45
CA SER A 167 -10.53 -6.68 -19.80
C SER A 167 -10.30 -5.68 -18.66
N ALA A 168 -9.17 -5.82 -17.95
CA ALA A 168 -8.80 -4.85 -16.90
C ALA A 168 -8.35 -3.51 -17.51
N VAL A 169 -7.74 -3.55 -18.68
CA VAL A 169 -7.35 -2.34 -19.43
C VAL A 169 -8.57 -1.51 -19.81
N GLY A 170 -9.66 -2.14 -20.29
CA GLY A 170 -10.92 -1.42 -20.54
C GLY A 170 -11.41 -0.64 -19.34
N LEU A 171 -11.44 -1.29 -18.16
CA LEU A 171 -11.84 -0.63 -16.91
C LEU A 171 -10.94 0.56 -16.55
N LEU A 172 -9.62 0.43 -16.70
CA LEU A 172 -8.67 1.51 -16.44
C LEU A 172 -8.85 2.68 -17.41
N CYS A 173 -9.09 2.38 -18.70
CA CYS A 173 -9.31 3.40 -19.73
C CYS A 173 -10.59 4.22 -19.48
N ASP A 174 -11.63 3.60 -18.96
CA ASP A 174 -12.93 4.24 -18.70
C ASP A 174 -12.98 4.95 -17.34
N SER A 175 -12.00 4.68 -16.46
CA SER A 175 -11.98 5.18 -15.08
C SER A 175 -11.63 6.66 -15.00
N GLN A 176 -12.33 7.37 -14.11
CA GLN A 176 -12.01 8.73 -13.67
C GLN A 176 -11.42 8.76 -12.24
N ALA A 177 -11.10 7.60 -11.67
CA ALA A 177 -10.60 7.49 -10.30
C ALA A 177 -9.18 8.06 -10.13
N PHE A 178 -8.40 8.18 -11.22
CA PHE A 178 -6.98 8.47 -11.17
C PHE A 178 -6.58 9.72 -11.98
N PRO A 179 -7.13 10.91 -11.72
CA PRO A 179 -6.93 12.09 -12.57
C PRO A 179 -5.49 12.63 -12.56
N ARG A 180 -4.71 12.29 -11.54
CA ARG A 180 -3.31 12.74 -11.37
C ARG A 180 -2.27 11.64 -11.57
N LEU A 181 -2.68 10.46 -12.07
CA LEU A 181 -1.79 9.32 -12.21
C LEU A 181 -0.68 9.62 -13.22
N ILE A 182 0.57 9.44 -12.80
CA ILE A 182 1.77 9.65 -13.61
C ILE A 182 2.39 8.30 -14.00
N THR A 183 2.36 7.34 -13.10
CA THR A 183 2.93 5.99 -13.31
C THR A 183 1.87 4.93 -13.06
N LEU A 184 1.65 4.08 -14.06
CA LEU A 184 0.82 2.90 -13.97
C LEU A 184 1.67 1.66 -14.26
N ASP A 185 1.88 0.83 -13.24
CA ASP A 185 2.64 -0.40 -13.35
C ASP A 185 1.71 -1.61 -13.46
N LEU A 186 1.73 -2.24 -14.62
CA LEU A 186 0.97 -3.44 -14.98
C LEU A 186 1.90 -4.61 -15.32
N TYR A 187 3.19 -4.55 -14.95
CA TYR A 187 4.18 -5.57 -15.24
C TYR A 187 3.75 -6.96 -14.73
N LYS A 188 4.20 -8.03 -15.38
CA LYS A 188 3.81 -9.42 -15.02
C LYS A 188 2.30 -9.70 -14.99
N ASN A 189 1.56 -9.06 -15.89
CA ASN A 189 0.17 -9.39 -16.20
C ASN A 189 0.08 -9.96 -17.63
N ARG A 190 -1.13 -10.39 -18.06
CA ARG A 190 -1.36 -10.99 -19.38
C ARG A 190 -2.05 -9.99 -20.31
N ILE A 191 -1.41 -8.82 -20.50
CA ILE A 191 -1.95 -7.71 -21.28
C ILE A 191 -1.33 -7.76 -22.68
N SER A 192 -2.17 -7.70 -23.72
CA SER A 192 -1.73 -7.70 -25.11
C SER A 192 -1.19 -6.32 -25.54
N ASP A 193 -0.37 -6.28 -26.59
CA ASP A 193 0.14 -5.04 -27.16
C ASP A 193 -0.98 -4.10 -27.61
N ARG A 194 -2.07 -4.67 -28.16
CA ARG A 194 -3.28 -3.90 -28.52
C ARG A 194 -3.89 -3.21 -27.33
N ALA A 195 -3.95 -3.86 -26.18
CA ALA A 195 -4.48 -3.27 -24.94
C ALA A 195 -3.53 -2.20 -24.39
N VAL A 196 -2.21 -2.37 -24.54
CA VAL A 196 -1.23 -1.32 -24.21
C VAL A 196 -1.44 -0.08 -25.07
N ASP A 197 -1.73 -0.23 -26.37
CA ASP A 197 -2.04 0.91 -27.25
C ASP A 197 -3.35 1.61 -26.82
N GLN A 198 -4.35 0.86 -26.36
CA GLN A 198 -5.57 1.43 -25.77
C GLN A 198 -5.28 2.27 -24.52
N LEU A 199 -4.42 1.80 -23.61
CA LEU A 199 -3.98 2.57 -22.44
C LEU A 199 -3.37 3.91 -22.84
N LYS A 200 -2.44 3.89 -23.80
CA LYS A 200 -1.74 5.09 -24.29
C LYS A 200 -2.68 6.08 -24.97
N ALA A 201 -3.73 5.59 -25.62
CA ALA A 201 -4.72 6.40 -26.32
C ALA A 201 -5.86 6.92 -25.42
N SER A 202 -5.97 6.40 -24.19
CA SER A 202 -7.08 6.72 -23.29
C SER A 202 -7.11 8.19 -22.89
N PRO A 203 -8.24 8.89 -23.08
CA PRO A 203 -8.38 10.28 -22.64
C PRO A 203 -8.35 10.44 -21.11
N ASN A 204 -8.74 9.41 -20.35
CA ASN A 204 -8.75 9.46 -18.89
C ASN A 204 -7.36 9.18 -18.26
N LEU A 205 -6.40 8.70 -19.05
CA LEU A 205 -5.03 8.41 -18.62
C LEU A 205 -4.00 9.37 -19.23
N LYS A 206 -4.41 10.56 -19.68
CA LYS A 206 -3.53 11.55 -20.32
C LYS A 206 -2.39 12.04 -19.41
N SER A 207 -2.55 11.98 -18.10
CA SER A 207 -1.52 12.32 -17.12
C SER A 207 -0.43 11.26 -17.01
N VAL A 208 -0.72 10.01 -17.41
CA VAL A 208 0.22 8.89 -17.31
C VAL A 208 1.35 9.08 -18.32
N ARG A 209 2.57 9.13 -17.81
CA ARG A 209 3.80 9.28 -18.59
C ARG A 209 4.65 7.99 -18.60
N ALA A 210 4.42 7.12 -17.63
CA ALA A 210 5.13 5.84 -17.52
C ALA A 210 4.13 4.69 -17.37
N PHE A 211 4.04 3.87 -18.42
CA PHE A 211 3.37 2.56 -18.39
C PHE A 211 4.45 1.48 -18.27
N GLN A 212 4.44 0.75 -17.16
CA GLN A 212 5.30 -0.43 -16.99
C GLN A 212 4.46 -1.66 -17.35
N VAL A 213 4.79 -2.29 -18.47
CA VAL A 213 4.12 -3.47 -18.99
C VAL A 213 5.16 -4.48 -19.45
N ASP A 214 4.78 -5.75 -19.59
CA ASP A 214 5.69 -6.77 -20.15
C ASP A 214 6.00 -6.42 -21.60
N TRP A 215 7.29 -6.29 -21.89
CA TRP A 215 7.74 -6.18 -23.27
C TRP A 215 7.65 -7.57 -23.90
N ARG A 216 6.76 -7.73 -24.86
CA ARG A 216 6.74 -8.89 -25.73
C ARG A 216 7.30 -8.42 -27.07
N GLY A 217 8.66 -8.42 -27.14
CA GLY A 217 9.37 -8.16 -28.37
C GLY A 217 9.18 -9.25 -29.39
#